data_66d1ea1e645167873a3a250a95f1d78a
#
_entry.id   66d1ea1e645167873a3a250a95f1d78a
#
_cell.length_a   1.000
_cell.length_b   1.000
_cell.length_c   1.000
_cell.angle_alpha   90.00
_cell.angle_beta   90.00
_cell.angle_gamma   90.00
#
_symmetry.space_group_name_H-M   'P 1'
#
loop_
_entity.id
_entity.type
_entity.pdbx_description
1 polymer ?
#
loop_
_entity_poly.entity_id
_entity_poly.type
_entity_poly.pdbx_seq_one_letter_code
_entity_poly.pdbx_strand_id
1 'polypeptide(L)'
;AYEVSACLVGSEMCIRDSNRGSVEVPHTSDHMDWFLVLSSLIKISGFTFLVILPFVALSSLAERKVSAYIQDRVGPNRVGVPLTIFGAKKDFPLFGLVQPLADGLKFILKEDLTPKHVRKFYFWLAPALTMVPALLTCAVIPFGSYLNIGGREVKMVIADLNVGPLFTFAIASLGVYGIVLAGWASNSKYPFLGGVRSSSQMISYEIALGLSVVPVLMVFQELNLGMIVEEQDRNGWLLLPLWGEGLSWQRWALLLPMGISFVVFTIAMFAETNRMPFDLPECETELVAGYHTEYSSMKFAMFFLGEYAAMIIGSGLIVTLFLGGWSIPFLPTAELAKTTWWMGFLHMGCFLTKVAAFIFFFMWVRWTLPRFRFDQLMRLGWVFFFELALANVFLTALILMIVKR
;
A
#
# COMPACT_ATOMS: atom_id res chain seq x y z
N ALA A 1 22.60 -16.80 34.24
CA ALA A 1 22.79 -15.76 33.19
C ALA A 1 22.40 -16.23 31.81
N TYR A 2 21.97 -17.48 31.64
CA TYR A 2 21.53 -18.05 30.35
C TYR A 2 20.02 -18.23 30.23
N GLU A 3 19.26 -18.01 31.29
CA GLU A 3 17.80 -18.18 31.29
C GLU A 3 17.00 -16.90 30.95
N VAL A 4 17.65 -15.74 30.86
CA VAL A 4 16.96 -14.47 30.59
C VAL A 4 16.82 -14.18 29.08
N SER A 5 17.60 -14.84 28.23
CA SER A 5 17.53 -14.62 26.76
C SER A 5 16.43 -15.40 26.07
N ALA A 6 15.88 -16.44 26.68
CA ALA A 6 14.81 -17.26 26.09
C ALA A 6 13.40 -16.71 26.31
N CYS A 7 13.23 -15.75 27.25
CA CYS A 7 11.94 -15.14 27.56
C CYS A 7 11.56 -13.95 26.66
N LEU A 8 12.46 -13.46 25.80
CA LEU A 8 12.22 -12.28 24.96
C LEU A 8 11.63 -12.57 23.58
N VAL A 9 11.46 -13.84 23.22
CA VAL A 9 10.94 -14.24 21.89
C VAL A 9 9.56 -14.93 21.94
N GLY A 10 9.01 -15.15 23.16
CA GLY A 10 7.72 -15.80 23.33
C GLY A 10 6.85 -15.19 24.42
N SER A 11 6.63 -13.87 24.42
CA SER A 11 6.11 -13.13 25.56
C SER A 11 4.59 -13.01 25.67
N GLU A 12 3.80 -13.99 25.32
CA GLU A 12 2.35 -13.91 25.57
C GLU A 12 1.71 -15.06 26.35
N MET A 13 2.48 -15.95 26.96
CA MET A 13 1.88 -17.06 27.70
C MET A 13 2.48 -17.33 29.11
N CYS A 14 3.14 -16.35 29.74
CA CYS A 14 3.75 -16.56 31.05
C CYS A 14 3.16 -15.76 32.21
N ILE A 15 2.01 -15.08 32.07
CA ILE A 15 1.40 -14.31 33.18
C ILE A 15 -0.04 -14.78 33.52
N ARG A 16 -0.37 -16.03 33.26
CA ARG A 16 -1.60 -16.56 33.90
C ARG A 16 -1.52 -18.08 33.99
N ASP A 17 -1.17 -18.55 35.17
CA ASP A 17 -1.53 -19.80 35.85
C ASP A 17 -0.33 -20.45 36.53
N SER A 18 -0.10 -20.03 37.76
CA SER A 18 0.78 -20.73 38.70
C SER A 18 0.10 -21.93 39.40
N ASN A 19 -0.89 -22.52 38.73
CA ASN A 19 -1.54 -23.73 39.30
C ASN A 19 -2.18 -24.59 38.17
N ARG A 20 -1.36 -25.30 37.42
CA ARG A 20 -1.74 -26.58 36.81
C ARG A 20 -0.53 -27.23 36.10
N GLY A 21 -0.34 -28.49 36.43
CA GLY A 21 0.56 -29.51 35.96
C GLY A 21 1.37 -29.27 34.66
N SER A 22 2.53 -29.93 34.67
CA SER A 22 3.50 -30.05 33.57
C SER A 22 2.89 -29.88 32.19
N VAL A 23 3.06 -28.74 31.57
CA VAL A 23 2.76 -28.55 30.15
C VAL A 23 3.86 -29.27 29.38
N GLU A 24 3.54 -30.41 28.80
CA GLU A 24 4.35 -30.98 27.73
C GLU A 24 4.46 -29.92 26.62
N VAL A 25 5.65 -29.36 26.47
CA VAL A 25 6.00 -28.59 25.28
C VAL A 25 5.92 -29.57 24.11
N PRO A 26 5.02 -29.39 23.14
CA PRO A 26 5.02 -30.27 21.99
C PRO A 26 6.37 -30.09 21.30
N HIS A 27 7.20 -31.13 21.28
CA HIS A 27 8.32 -31.23 20.36
C HIS A 27 7.75 -31.09 18.96
N THR A 28 7.76 -29.85 18.43
CA THR A 28 7.58 -29.64 16.99
C THR A 28 8.77 -30.30 16.33
N SER A 29 8.54 -31.55 15.86
CA SER A 29 9.43 -32.17 14.90
C SER A 29 9.65 -31.18 13.76
N ASP A 30 10.91 -30.91 13.39
CA ASP A 30 11.37 -30.09 12.29
C ASP A 30 10.91 -30.65 10.90
N HIS A 31 9.68 -31.07 10.81
CA HIS A 31 9.03 -31.28 9.51
C HIS A 31 8.52 -29.94 9.02
N MET A 32 9.31 -29.32 8.14
CA MET A 32 8.87 -28.16 7.38
C MET A 32 7.49 -28.49 6.78
N ASP A 33 6.44 -27.82 7.28
CA ASP A 33 5.07 -28.05 6.81
C ASP A 33 4.97 -27.59 5.37
N TRP A 34 5.22 -28.51 4.46
CA TRP A 34 5.16 -28.27 3.00
C TRP A 34 3.85 -27.61 2.56
N PHE A 35 2.77 -27.84 3.31
CA PHE A 35 1.50 -27.17 3.07
C PHE A 35 1.60 -25.65 3.32
N LEU A 36 2.24 -25.21 4.40
CA LEU A 36 2.45 -23.79 4.69
C LEU A 36 3.35 -23.14 3.63
N VAL A 37 4.45 -23.80 3.26
CA VAL A 37 5.35 -23.29 2.22
C VAL A 37 4.63 -23.20 0.87
N LEU A 38 3.93 -24.25 0.46
CA LEU A 38 3.20 -24.27 -0.81
C LEU A 38 2.07 -23.23 -0.84
N SER A 39 1.29 -23.12 0.25
CA SER A 39 0.22 -22.13 0.35
C SER A 39 0.77 -20.70 0.31
N SER A 40 1.92 -20.42 0.93
CA SER A 40 2.57 -19.11 0.89
C SER A 40 3.10 -18.78 -0.50
N LEU A 41 3.72 -19.73 -1.18
CA LEU A 41 4.17 -19.56 -2.57
C LEU A 41 3.00 -19.30 -3.53
N ILE A 42 1.89 -20.02 -3.37
CA ILE A 42 0.66 -19.81 -4.17
C ILE A 42 0.07 -18.43 -3.87
N LYS A 43 0.03 -18.00 -2.59
CA LYS A 43 -0.45 -16.66 -2.23
C LYS A 43 0.45 -15.58 -2.82
N ILE A 44 1.77 -15.68 -2.70
CA ILE A 44 2.72 -14.72 -3.27
C ILE A 44 2.53 -14.62 -4.78
N SER A 45 2.59 -15.75 -5.49
CA SER A 45 2.46 -15.77 -6.96
C SER A 45 1.07 -15.31 -7.39
N GLY A 46 0.02 -15.90 -6.81
CA GLY A 46 -1.35 -15.58 -7.16
C GLY A 46 -1.68 -14.10 -6.91
N PHE A 47 -1.36 -13.59 -5.73
CA PHE A 47 -1.67 -12.21 -5.40
C PHE A 47 -0.84 -11.21 -6.24
N THR A 48 0.46 -11.44 -6.41
CA THR A 48 1.31 -10.56 -7.20
C THR A 48 0.91 -10.54 -8.67
N PHE A 49 0.79 -11.73 -9.31
CA PHE A 49 0.58 -11.81 -10.75
C PHE A 49 -0.89 -11.70 -11.17
N LEU A 50 -1.85 -12.15 -10.35
CA LEU A 50 -3.27 -12.14 -10.70
C LEU A 50 -4.04 -10.95 -10.11
N VAL A 51 -3.52 -10.28 -9.07
CA VAL A 51 -4.19 -9.14 -8.44
C VAL A 51 -3.39 -7.85 -8.64
N ILE A 52 -2.17 -7.77 -8.12
CA ILE A 52 -1.43 -6.49 -8.13
C ILE A 52 -1.08 -6.06 -9.54
N LEU A 53 -0.41 -6.90 -10.33
CA LEU A 53 0.02 -6.51 -11.67
C LEU A 53 -1.15 -6.15 -12.60
N PRO A 54 -2.26 -6.92 -12.67
CA PRO A 54 -3.44 -6.49 -13.42
C PRO A 54 -4.07 -5.21 -12.87
N PHE A 55 -4.06 -5.03 -11.54
CA PHE A 55 -4.61 -3.82 -10.91
C PHE A 55 -3.76 -2.58 -11.22
N VAL A 56 -2.43 -2.69 -11.23
CA VAL A 56 -1.49 -1.65 -11.70
C VAL A 56 -1.77 -1.32 -13.18
N ALA A 57 -1.91 -2.35 -14.02
CA ALA A 57 -2.19 -2.19 -15.43
C ALA A 57 -3.54 -1.48 -15.67
N LEU A 58 -4.59 -1.89 -14.97
CA LEU A 58 -5.91 -1.26 -15.03
C LEU A 58 -5.91 0.16 -14.47
N SER A 59 -5.13 0.43 -13.43
CA SER A 59 -4.99 1.78 -12.85
C SER A 59 -4.37 2.76 -13.85
N SER A 60 -3.36 2.33 -14.61
CA SER A 60 -2.75 3.17 -15.66
C SER A 60 -3.73 3.47 -16.80
N LEU A 61 -4.56 2.50 -17.19
CA LEU A 61 -5.63 2.70 -18.17
C LEU A 61 -6.72 3.63 -17.62
N ALA A 62 -7.14 3.41 -16.37
CA ALA A 62 -8.16 4.22 -15.71
C ALA A 62 -7.73 5.68 -15.62
N GLU A 63 -6.47 5.95 -15.25
CA GLU A 63 -5.92 7.30 -15.19
C GLU A 63 -5.98 8.00 -16.55
N ARG A 64 -5.59 7.32 -17.63
CA ARG A 64 -5.69 7.88 -19.00
C ARG A 64 -7.13 8.14 -19.43
N LYS A 65 -8.07 7.26 -19.05
CA LYS A 65 -9.50 7.44 -19.35
C LYS A 65 -10.15 8.55 -18.54
N VAL A 66 -9.93 8.56 -17.23
CA VAL A 66 -10.45 9.60 -16.35
C VAL A 66 -9.92 10.97 -16.78
N SER A 67 -8.61 11.06 -17.08
CA SER A 67 -7.99 12.27 -17.61
C SER A 67 -8.65 12.74 -18.91
N ALA A 68 -8.92 11.81 -19.82
CA ALA A 68 -9.56 12.13 -21.10
C ALA A 68 -11.01 12.59 -20.91
N TYR A 69 -11.78 11.95 -20.03
CA TYR A 69 -13.16 12.35 -19.73
C TYR A 69 -13.23 13.73 -19.09
N ILE A 70 -12.32 14.07 -18.18
CA ILE A 70 -12.23 15.42 -17.59
C ILE A 70 -11.94 16.48 -18.67
N GLN A 71 -11.22 16.10 -19.72
CA GLN A 71 -10.87 16.96 -20.85
C GLN A 71 -11.88 16.83 -22.02
N ASP A 72 -13.03 16.24 -21.81
CA ASP A 72 -14.07 15.98 -22.82
C ASP A 72 -13.56 15.19 -24.05
N ARG A 73 -12.72 14.17 -23.79
CA ARG A 73 -12.13 13.26 -24.78
C ARG A 73 -12.41 11.80 -24.42
N VAL A 74 -12.49 10.91 -25.43
CA VAL A 74 -12.83 9.49 -25.23
C VAL A 74 -11.66 8.68 -24.61
N GLY A 75 -10.43 9.14 -24.73
CA GLY A 75 -9.26 8.38 -24.25
C GLY A 75 -8.93 7.13 -25.09
N PRO A 76 -8.06 6.22 -24.60
CA PRO A 76 -7.62 5.03 -25.34
C PRO A 76 -8.81 4.05 -25.49
N ASN A 77 -9.21 3.80 -26.74
CA ASN A 77 -10.36 2.95 -27.06
C ASN A 77 -10.17 2.04 -28.28
N ARG A 78 -9.09 2.23 -29.07
CA ARG A 78 -8.89 1.54 -30.35
C ARG A 78 -8.16 0.22 -30.24
N VAL A 79 -7.34 0.02 -29.21
CA VAL A 79 -6.58 -1.20 -29.04
C VAL A 79 -7.51 -2.31 -28.57
N GLY A 80 -7.58 -3.38 -29.35
CA GLY A 80 -8.40 -4.55 -29.09
C GLY A 80 -7.60 -5.86 -29.23
N VAL A 81 -8.28 -6.98 -29.09
CA VAL A 81 -7.68 -8.29 -29.36
C VAL A 81 -7.45 -8.39 -30.89
N PRO A 82 -6.21 -8.66 -31.35
CA PRO A 82 -5.87 -8.73 -32.75
C PRO A 82 -6.41 -10.02 -33.40
N LEU A 83 -7.73 -10.11 -33.56
CA LEU A 83 -8.38 -11.24 -34.18
C LEU A 83 -8.00 -11.38 -35.70
N THR A 84 -7.46 -10.33 -36.29
CA THR A 84 -6.90 -10.36 -37.64
C THR A 84 -5.74 -11.34 -37.78
N ILE A 85 -4.96 -11.61 -36.72
CA ILE A 85 -3.92 -12.65 -36.69
C ILE A 85 -4.54 -14.06 -36.86
N PHE A 86 -5.77 -14.24 -36.40
CA PHE A 86 -6.53 -15.51 -36.49
C PHE A 86 -7.48 -15.54 -37.70
N GLY A 87 -7.33 -14.60 -38.68
CA GLY A 87 -8.10 -14.60 -39.90
C GLY A 87 -9.44 -13.85 -39.85
N ALA A 88 -9.75 -13.13 -38.78
CA ALA A 88 -10.96 -12.31 -38.71
C ALA A 88 -10.81 -11.01 -39.53
N LYS A 89 -11.92 -10.50 -40.10
CA LYS A 89 -11.91 -9.27 -40.92
C LYS A 89 -11.71 -7.96 -40.12
N LYS A 90 -11.89 -7.98 -38.79
CA LYS A 90 -11.75 -6.80 -37.90
C LYS A 90 -11.28 -7.23 -36.53
N ASP A 91 -10.47 -6.40 -35.89
CA ASP A 91 -10.10 -6.53 -34.48
C ASP A 91 -11.28 -6.17 -33.60
N PHE A 92 -11.42 -6.86 -32.45
CA PHE A 92 -12.49 -6.60 -31.49
C PHE A 92 -12.03 -5.56 -30.48
N PRO A 93 -12.54 -4.32 -30.49
CA PRO A 93 -12.17 -3.29 -29.52
C PRO A 93 -12.81 -3.61 -28.18
N LEU A 94 -12.00 -3.85 -27.14
CA LEU A 94 -12.41 -4.09 -25.76
C LEU A 94 -12.34 -2.80 -24.92
N PHE A 95 -12.88 -1.68 -25.40
CA PHE A 95 -12.84 -0.39 -24.69
C PHE A 95 -11.45 0.03 -24.21
N GLY A 96 -10.37 -0.47 -24.85
CA GLY A 96 -8.99 -0.18 -24.50
C GLY A 96 -8.42 -1.03 -23.35
N LEU A 97 -9.13 -2.06 -22.86
CA LEU A 97 -8.62 -2.95 -21.79
C LEU A 97 -7.30 -3.63 -22.13
N VAL A 98 -7.01 -3.81 -23.42
CA VAL A 98 -5.77 -4.42 -23.91
C VAL A 98 -4.62 -3.41 -24.01
N GLN A 99 -4.88 -2.11 -23.81
CA GLN A 99 -3.86 -1.06 -23.90
C GLN A 99 -2.68 -1.27 -22.94
N PRO A 100 -2.87 -1.63 -21.65
CA PRO A 100 -1.74 -1.87 -20.76
C PRO A 100 -0.84 -3.03 -21.23
N LEU A 101 -1.43 -4.07 -21.83
CA LEU A 101 -0.67 -5.17 -22.40
C LEU A 101 0.17 -4.71 -23.60
N ALA A 102 -0.41 -3.90 -24.46
CA ALA A 102 0.31 -3.32 -25.61
C ALA A 102 1.45 -2.40 -25.13
N ASP A 103 1.24 -1.60 -24.09
CA ASP A 103 2.26 -0.75 -23.48
C ASP A 103 3.38 -1.61 -22.86
N GLY A 104 3.05 -2.71 -22.18
CA GLY A 104 4.02 -3.66 -21.62
C GLY A 104 4.89 -4.30 -22.73
N LEU A 105 4.26 -4.80 -23.79
CA LEU A 105 4.98 -5.34 -24.95
C LEU A 105 5.89 -4.30 -25.61
N LYS A 106 5.43 -3.06 -25.75
CA LYS A 106 6.23 -1.95 -26.25
C LYS A 106 7.49 -1.73 -25.42
N PHE A 107 7.41 -1.78 -24.08
CA PHE A 107 8.57 -1.62 -23.22
C PHE A 107 9.57 -2.78 -23.34
N ILE A 108 9.10 -4.01 -23.57
CA ILE A 108 9.95 -5.18 -23.78
C ILE A 108 10.67 -5.10 -25.14
N LEU A 109 9.96 -4.68 -26.19
CA LEU A 109 10.49 -4.63 -27.55
C LEU A 109 11.31 -3.37 -27.84
N LYS A 110 11.21 -2.34 -26.98
CA LYS A 110 11.96 -1.09 -27.14
C LYS A 110 13.44 -1.31 -26.84
N GLU A 111 14.31 -0.73 -27.67
CA GLU A 111 15.76 -0.76 -27.47
C GLU A 111 16.14 -0.16 -26.10
N ASP A 112 16.95 -0.89 -25.34
CA ASP A 112 17.44 -0.47 -24.03
C ASP A 112 18.69 0.39 -24.18
N LEU A 113 18.52 1.69 -24.03
CA LEU A 113 19.62 2.64 -24.06
C LEU A 113 20.25 2.79 -22.68
N THR A 114 21.57 2.58 -22.59
CA THR A 114 22.36 2.90 -21.40
C THR A 114 23.40 3.95 -21.77
N PRO A 115 23.29 5.21 -21.29
CA PRO A 115 24.24 6.27 -21.63
C PRO A 115 25.66 5.90 -21.22
N LYS A 116 26.68 6.40 -21.94
CA LYS A 116 28.08 6.05 -21.68
C LYS A 116 28.63 6.66 -20.38
N HIS A 117 28.07 7.76 -19.92
CA HIS A 117 28.51 8.53 -18.76
C HIS A 117 27.96 8.03 -17.43
N VAL A 118 27.04 7.03 -17.43
CA VAL A 118 26.39 6.50 -16.21
C VAL A 118 27.25 5.45 -15.51
N ARG A 119 27.04 5.32 -14.18
CA ARG A 119 27.61 4.23 -13.38
C ARG A 119 26.72 2.99 -13.49
N LYS A 120 27.07 2.09 -14.42
CA LYS A 120 26.23 0.96 -14.86
C LYS A 120 25.64 0.13 -13.73
N PHE A 121 26.43 -0.29 -12.74
CA PHE A 121 25.94 -1.14 -11.63
C PHE A 121 24.80 -0.47 -10.86
N TYR A 122 24.98 0.76 -10.41
CA TYR A 122 23.96 1.50 -9.66
C TYR A 122 22.77 1.89 -10.53
N PHE A 123 23.02 2.18 -11.81
CA PHE A 123 21.99 2.49 -12.80
C PHE A 123 21.04 1.32 -13.05
N TRP A 124 21.55 0.08 -12.99
CA TRP A 124 20.73 -1.13 -13.11
C TRP A 124 20.06 -1.51 -11.80
N LEU A 125 20.69 -1.21 -10.66
CA LEU A 125 20.18 -1.55 -9.34
C LEU A 125 19.02 -0.62 -8.91
N ALA A 126 19.05 0.64 -9.28
CA ALA A 126 18.11 1.66 -8.83
C ALA A 126 16.63 1.32 -9.12
N PRO A 127 16.21 0.90 -10.34
CA PRO A 127 14.84 0.51 -10.61
C PRO A 127 14.38 -0.68 -9.77
N ALA A 128 15.26 -1.64 -9.52
CA ALA A 128 14.96 -2.80 -8.68
C ALA A 128 14.74 -2.38 -7.22
N LEU A 129 15.58 -1.47 -6.68
CA LEU A 129 15.44 -0.94 -5.33
C LEU A 129 14.17 -0.09 -5.13
N THR A 130 13.56 0.41 -6.19
CA THR A 130 12.27 1.11 -6.09
C THR A 130 11.11 0.13 -6.17
N MET A 131 11.15 -0.82 -7.11
CA MET A 131 10.05 -1.74 -7.36
C MET A 131 9.94 -2.85 -6.31
N VAL A 132 11.07 -3.45 -5.87
CA VAL A 132 11.05 -4.60 -4.96
C VAL A 132 10.48 -4.24 -3.58
N PRO A 133 10.89 -3.14 -2.92
CA PRO A 133 10.25 -2.72 -1.67
C PRO A 133 8.75 -2.47 -1.82
N ALA A 134 8.33 -1.79 -2.89
CA ALA A 134 6.91 -1.56 -3.15
C ALA A 134 6.10 -2.87 -3.23
N LEU A 135 6.61 -3.91 -3.88
CA LEU A 135 5.95 -5.20 -3.93
C LEU A 135 6.00 -5.96 -2.60
N LEU A 136 7.09 -5.83 -1.82
CA LEU A 136 7.24 -6.50 -0.53
C LEU A 136 6.28 -5.94 0.54
N THR A 137 6.02 -4.65 0.53
CA THR A 137 5.07 -4.04 1.48
C THR A 137 3.65 -4.58 1.34
N CYS A 138 3.29 -5.08 0.15
CA CYS A 138 2.02 -5.75 -0.09
C CYS A 138 1.83 -7.04 0.73
N ALA A 139 2.90 -7.70 1.13
CA ALA A 139 2.83 -9.01 1.77
C ALA A 139 2.06 -9.00 3.10
N VAL A 140 2.01 -7.88 3.80
CA VAL A 140 1.42 -7.76 5.14
C VAL A 140 -0.02 -7.27 5.10
N ILE A 141 -0.49 -6.75 3.98
CA ILE A 141 -1.86 -6.22 3.86
C ILE A 141 -2.86 -7.39 3.77
N PRO A 142 -3.86 -7.47 4.68
CA PRO A 142 -4.90 -8.46 4.62
C PRO A 142 -5.91 -8.11 3.52
N PHE A 143 -5.79 -8.75 2.37
CA PHE A 143 -6.67 -8.52 1.21
C PHE A 143 -8.00 -9.28 1.26
N GLY A 144 -8.15 -10.17 2.23
CA GLY A 144 -9.38 -10.90 2.50
C GLY A 144 -9.34 -11.50 3.90
N SER A 145 -10.43 -12.12 4.32
CA SER A 145 -10.54 -12.78 5.62
C SER A 145 -9.95 -14.21 5.57
N TYR A 146 -10.77 -15.20 5.77
CA TYR A 146 -10.41 -16.63 5.74
C TYR A 146 -10.94 -17.29 4.48
N LEU A 147 -10.14 -18.20 3.92
CA LEU A 147 -10.56 -19.10 2.87
C LEU A 147 -10.56 -20.53 3.41
N ASN A 148 -11.72 -21.17 3.42
CA ASN A 148 -11.84 -22.55 3.85
C ASN A 148 -11.56 -23.48 2.66
N ILE A 149 -10.42 -24.19 2.71
CA ILE A 149 -10.02 -25.16 1.69
C ILE A 149 -9.96 -26.54 2.33
N GLY A 150 -10.94 -27.38 2.05
CA GLY A 150 -10.96 -28.76 2.56
C GLY A 150 -10.99 -28.87 4.09
N GLY A 151 -11.67 -27.93 4.78
CA GLY A 151 -11.78 -27.92 6.24
C GLY A 151 -10.58 -27.26 6.96
N ARG A 152 -9.62 -26.71 6.23
CA ARG A 152 -8.52 -25.91 6.79
C ARG A 152 -8.77 -24.42 6.52
N GLU A 153 -8.68 -23.61 7.58
CA GLU A 153 -8.79 -22.16 7.49
C GLU A 153 -7.46 -21.56 7.06
N VAL A 154 -7.45 -20.89 5.91
CA VAL A 154 -6.26 -20.22 5.38
C VAL A 154 -6.52 -18.70 5.39
N LYS A 155 -5.77 -17.93 6.18
CA LYS A 155 -5.84 -16.48 6.17
C LYS A 155 -5.45 -15.92 4.80
N MET A 156 -6.21 -14.96 4.29
CA MET A 156 -5.93 -14.29 3.02
C MET A 156 -4.97 -13.10 3.22
N VAL A 157 -3.84 -13.41 3.79
CA VAL A 157 -2.67 -12.51 3.92
C VAL A 157 -1.43 -13.33 3.53
N ILE A 158 -0.44 -12.70 2.90
CA ILE A 158 0.78 -13.41 2.49
C ILE A 158 1.64 -13.68 3.71
N ALA A 159 1.92 -12.65 4.50
CA ALA A 159 2.71 -12.71 5.72
C ALA A 159 1.92 -12.07 6.88
N ASP A 160 1.46 -12.91 7.81
CA ASP A 160 0.76 -12.46 9.03
C ASP A 160 1.80 -12.07 10.09
N LEU A 161 2.16 -10.79 10.11
CA LEU A 161 3.17 -10.26 11.02
C LEU A 161 2.51 -9.50 12.18
N ASN A 162 2.96 -9.77 13.41
CA ASN A 162 2.49 -9.05 14.59
C ASN A 162 2.86 -7.56 14.60
N VAL A 163 3.83 -7.15 13.80
CA VAL A 163 4.31 -5.76 13.67
C VAL A 163 4.09 -5.22 12.25
N GLY A 164 2.92 -5.48 11.68
CA GLY A 164 2.58 -5.17 10.30
C GLY A 164 2.92 -3.75 9.84
N PRO A 165 2.40 -2.69 10.48
CA PRO A 165 2.67 -1.31 10.08
C PRO A 165 4.14 -0.93 10.12
N LEU A 166 4.88 -1.39 11.14
CA LEU A 166 6.32 -1.12 11.24
C LEU A 166 7.10 -1.76 10.09
N PHE A 167 6.75 -2.99 9.73
CA PHE A 167 7.34 -3.66 8.57
C PHE A 167 7.05 -2.91 7.27
N THR A 168 5.79 -2.48 7.04
CA THR A 168 5.43 -1.77 5.82
C THR A 168 6.18 -0.45 5.68
N PHE A 169 6.30 0.35 6.72
CA PHE A 169 7.06 1.61 6.67
C PHE A 169 8.56 1.37 6.53
N ALA A 170 9.14 0.41 7.27
CA ALA A 170 10.56 0.10 7.16
C ALA A 170 10.96 -0.39 5.75
N ILE A 171 10.11 -1.16 5.09
CA ILE A 171 10.39 -1.62 3.72
C ILE A 171 10.09 -0.50 2.71
N ALA A 172 9.03 0.30 2.88
CA ALA A 172 8.72 1.40 1.99
C ALA A 172 9.85 2.44 1.94
N SER A 173 10.45 2.76 3.10
CA SER A 173 11.58 3.71 3.18
C SER A 173 12.82 3.26 2.38
N LEU A 174 13.00 1.97 2.13
CA LEU A 174 14.07 1.48 1.25
C LEU A 174 13.87 1.93 -0.21
N GLY A 175 12.63 2.20 -0.64
CA GLY A 175 12.32 2.72 -1.97
C GLY A 175 12.97 4.07 -2.25
N VAL A 176 13.16 4.91 -1.22
CA VAL A 176 13.82 6.22 -1.32
C VAL A 176 15.25 6.08 -1.86
N TYR A 177 15.98 5.05 -1.40
CA TYR A 177 17.35 4.79 -1.87
C TYR A 177 17.38 4.49 -3.38
N GLY A 178 16.35 3.81 -3.91
CA GLY A 178 16.22 3.54 -5.34
C GLY A 178 16.17 4.83 -6.15
N ILE A 179 15.39 5.80 -5.71
CA ILE A 179 15.23 7.10 -6.39
C ILE A 179 16.52 7.95 -6.29
N VAL A 180 17.13 8.00 -5.10
CA VAL A 180 18.40 8.72 -4.90
C VAL A 180 19.50 8.12 -5.78
N LEU A 181 19.62 6.79 -5.80
CA LEU A 181 20.60 6.10 -6.63
C LEU A 181 20.35 6.32 -8.11
N ALA A 182 19.08 6.36 -8.55
CA ALA A 182 18.72 6.66 -9.93
C ALA A 182 19.25 8.04 -10.36
N GLY A 183 18.99 9.06 -9.54
CA GLY A 183 19.47 10.42 -9.78
C GLY A 183 21.00 10.50 -9.80
N TRP A 184 21.66 9.87 -8.81
CA TRP A 184 23.13 9.91 -8.69
C TRP A 184 23.84 9.09 -9.78
N ALA A 185 23.35 7.90 -10.10
CA ALA A 185 23.95 7.03 -11.10
C ALA A 185 23.86 7.58 -12.52
N SER A 186 22.86 8.40 -12.80
CA SER A 186 22.65 9.07 -14.08
C SER A 186 23.74 10.07 -14.45
N ASN A 187 24.53 10.52 -13.45
CA ASN A 187 25.64 11.47 -13.62
C ASN A 187 25.25 12.72 -14.45
N SER A 188 24.03 13.21 -14.26
CA SER A 188 23.44 14.37 -14.92
C SER A 188 22.81 15.29 -13.88
N LYS A 189 22.79 16.61 -14.14
CA LYS A 189 22.36 17.62 -13.16
C LYS A 189 20.86 17.52 -12.85
N TYR A 190 20.03 17.32 -13.86
CA TYR A 190 18.57 17.27 -13.70
C TYR A 190 18.12 16.01 -12.93
N PRO A 191 18.54 14.79 -13.28
CA PRO A 191 18.26 13.60 -12.50
C PRO A 191 18.73 13.68 -11.05
N PHE A 192 19.93 14.23 -10.81
CA PHE A 192 20.45 14.39 -9.47
C PHE A 192 19.57 15.32 -8.61
N LEU A 193 19.21 16.48 -9.14
CA LEU A 193 18.30 17.40 -8.45
C LEU A 193 16.92 16.79 -8.22
N GLY A 194 16.39 16.05 -9.18
CA GLY A 194 15.13 15.31 -9.03
C GLY A 194 15.19 14.29 -7.90
N GLY A 195 16.26 13.48 -7.85
CA GLY A 195 16.48 12.50 -6.79
C GLY A 195 16.60 13.12 -5.38
N VAL A 196 17.32 14.23 -5.24
CA VAL A 196 17.45 14.95 -3.96
C VAL A 196 16.13 15.58 -3.52
N ARG A 197 15.37 16.18 -4.44
CA ARG A 197 14.04 16.73 -4.13
C ARG A 197 13.06 15.64 -3.69
N SER A 198 13.04 14.51 -4.39
CA SER A 198 12.20 13.36 -4.03
C SER A 198 12.53 12.82 -2.65
N SER A 199 13.80 12.55 -2.38
CA SER A 199 14.22 11.99 -1.09
C SER A 199 13.90 12.93 0.07
N SER A 200 14.13 14.23 -0.07
CA SER A 200 13.78 15.19 0.99
C SER A 200 12.28 15.29 1.23
N GLN A 201 11.46 15.16 0.18
CA GLN A 201 10.00 15.11 0.29
C GLN A 201 9.56 13.83 1.03
N MET A 202 9.95 12.65 0.54
CA MET A 202 9.53 11.37 1.10
C MET A 202 9.93 11.26 2.58
N ILE A 203 11.18 11.51 2.95
CA ILE A 203 11.66 11.45 4.34
C ILE A 203 10.88 12.42 5.25
N SER A 204 10.57 13.62 4.77
CA SER A 204 9.83 14.61 5.57
C SER A 204 8.39 14.19 5.84
N TYR A 205 7.72 13.62 4.85
CA TYR A 205 6.32 13.19 4.98
C TYR A 205 6.17 11.82 5.64
N GLU A 206 7.19 10.95 5.57
CA GLU A 206 7.23 9.65 6.25
C GLU A 206 7.10 9.80 7.77
N ILE A 207 7.70 10.85 8.36
CA ILE A 207 7.56 11.14 9.80
C ILE A 207 6.11 11.48 10.15
N ALA A 208 5.46 12.37 9.39
CA ALA A 208 4.07 12.73 9.60
C ALA A 208 3.12 11.54 9.38
N LEU A 209 3.42 10.69 8.38
CA LEU A 209 2.72 9.45 8.07
C LEU A 209 2.80 8.47 9.23
N GLY A 210 4.00 8.19 9.76
CA GLY A 210 4.20 7.32 10.91
C GLY A 210 3.46 7.82 12.16
N LEU A 211 3.57 9.13 12.47
CA LEU A 211 2.85 9.73 13.61
C LEU A 211 1.33 9.65 13.46
N SER A 212 0.80 9.74 12.24
CA SER A 212 -0.65 9.66 12.01
C SER A 212 -1.24 8.27 12.23
N VAL A 213 -0.42 7.22 12.20
CA VAL A 213 -0.85 5.84 12.49
C VAL A 213 -0.85 5.54 13.99
N VAL A 214 0.00 6.20 14.77
CA VAL A 214 0.08 5.97 16.22
C VAL A 214 -1.28 6.07 16.93
N PRO A 215 -2.14 7.08 16.69
CA PRO A 215 -3.47 7.13 17.27
C PRO A 215 -4.34 5.90 16.98
N VAL A 216 -4.26 5.35 15.77
CA VAL A 216 -4.98 4.13 15.39
C VAL A 216 -4.50 2.94 16.23
N LEU A 217 -3.18 2.77 16.34
CA LEU A 217 -2.58 1.70 17.14
C LEU A 217 -2.89 1.84 18.63
N MET A 218 -2.98 3.07 19.15
CA MET A 218 -3.37 3.34 20.54
C MET A 218 -4.81 2.93 20.85
N VAL A 219 -5.72 3.07 19.87
CA VAL A 219 -7.14 2.68 20.02
C VAL A 219 -7.28 1.15 20.03
N PHE A 220 -6.67 0.46 19.10
CA PHE A 220 -6.77 -0.99 18.97
C PHE A 220 -5.84 -1.75 19.93
N GLN A 221 -4.72 -1.13 20.36
CA GLN A 221 -3.66 -1.76 21.18
C GLN A 221 -3.03 -2.99 20.50
N GLU A 222 -3.16 -3.08 19.19
CA GLU A 222 -2.68 -4.15 18.33
C GLU A 222 -1.84 -3.59 17.18
N LEU A 223 -0.79 -4.33 16.79
CA LEU A 223 0.07 -4.00 15.68
C LEU A 223 -0.15 -4.91 14.46
N ASN A 224 -0.98 -5.96 14.64
CA ASN A 224 -1.33 -6.86 13.55
C ASN A 224 -2.48 -6.29 12.72
N LEU A 225 -2.23 -6.05 11.42
CA LEU A 225 -3.24 -5.48 10.52
C LEU A 225 -4.49 -6.35 10.37
N GLY A 226 -4.34 -7.67 10.42
CA GLY A 226 -5.47 -8.60 10.35
C GLY A 226 -6.38 -8.47 11.56
N MET A 227 -5.81 -8.40 12.77
CA MET A 227 -6.56 -8.22 14.02
C MET A 227 -7.29 -6.87 14.05
N ILE A 228 -6.64 -5.80 13.57
CA ILE A 228 -7.26 -4.48 13.46
C ILE A 228 -8.50 -4.53 12.55
N VAL A 229 -8.46 -5.27 11.44
CA VAL A 229 -9.60 -5.38 10.54
C VAL A 229 -10.72 -6.23 11.14
N GLU A 230 -10.38 -7.34 11.83
CA GLU A 230 -11.38 -8.18 12.52
C GLU A 230 -12.11 -7.40 13.62
N GLU A 231 -11.40 -6.56 14.36
CA GLU A 231 -11.98 -5.70 15.38
C GLU A 231 -12.91 -4.64 14.77
N GLN A 232 -12.52 -4.08 13.61
CA GLN A 232 -13.38 -3.15 12.86
C GLN A 232 -14.60 -3.85 12.24
N ASP A 233 -14.50 -5.12 11.86
CA ASP A 233 -15.64 -5.88 11.35
C ASP A 233 -16.71 -6.09 12.44
N ARG A 234 -16.27 -6.39 13.68
CA ARG A 234 -17.17 -6.59 14.83
C ARG A 234 -17.80 -5.28 15.32
N ASN A 235 -16.99 -4.24 15.43
CA ASN A 235 -17.34 -3.04 16.20
C ASN A 235 -17.59 -1.79 15.35
N GLY A 236 -17.54 -1.92 14.03
CA GLY A 236 -17.68 -0.80 13.09
C GLY A 236 -16.36 -0.17 12.69
N TRP A 237 -16.36 0.51 11.55
CA TRP A 237 -15.17 1.16 11.01
C TRP A 237 -14.72 2.34 11.88
N LEU A 238 -13.44 2.60 11.91
CA LEU A 238 -12.87 3.66 12.74
C LEU A 238 -13.40 5.06 12.40
N LEU A 239 -13.60 5.35 11.10
CA LEU A 239 -14.18 6.62 10.64
C LEU A 239 -15.71 6.64 10.61
N LEU A 240 -16.37 5.48 10.61
CA LEU A 240 -17.83 5.36 10.54
C LEU A 240 -18.31 4.30 11.52
N PRO A 241 -18.33 4.59 12.82
CA PRO A 241 -18.76 3.65 13.86
C PRO A 241 -20.30 3.55 13.89
N LEU A 242 -20.90 3.02 12.82
CA LEU A 242 -22.37 3.02 12.65
C LEU A 242 -23.05 1.71 13.05
N TRP A 243 -22.28 0.67 13.45
CA TRP A 243 -22.84 -0.64 13.84
C TRP A 243 -22.04 -1.30 14.98
N GLY A 244 -22.61 -2.36 15.55
CA GLY A 244 -22.03 -3.11 16.67
C GLY A 244 -21.92 -2.27 17.94
N GLU A 245 -20.90 -2.50 18.73
CA GLU A 245 -20.58 -1.69 19.91
C GLU A 245 -20.08 -0.28 19.54
N GLY A 246 -19.92 0.01 18.25
CA GLY A 246 -19.49 1.29 17.72
C GLY A 246 -20.47 2.45 17.99
N LEU A 247 -21.74 2.17 18.35
CA LEU A 247 -22.69 3.21 18.73
C LEU A 247 -22.43 3.79 20.15
N SER A 248 -21.43 3.29 20.88
CA SER A 248 -21.08 3.85 22.19
C SER A 248 -20.50 5.28 22.02
N TRP A 249 -20.90 6.19 22.95
CA TRP A 249 -20.38 7.58 22.94
C TRP A 249 -18.86 7.65 22.95
N GLN A 250 -18.20 6.64 23.50
CA GLN A 250 -16.75 6.51 23.56
C GLN A 250 -16.10 6.49 22.19
N ARG A 251 -16.68 5.79 21.22
CA ARG A 251 -16.19 5.76 19.84
C ARG A 251 -16.48 7.05 19.10
N TRP A 252 -17.61 7.69 19.36
CA TRP A 252 -17.90 9.01 18.81
C TRP A 252 -16.91 10.08 19.28
N ALA A 253 -16.45 10.02 20.53
CA ALA A 253 -15.41 10.93 21.01
C ALA A 253 -14.06 10.75 20.27
N LEU A 254 -13.76 9.54 19.81
CA LEU A 254 -12.55 9.24 19.03
C LEU A 254 -12.66 9.64 17.54
N LEU A 255 -13.85 9.98 17.05
CA LEU A 255 -14.05 10.31 15.61
C LEU A 255 -13.20 11.51 15.17
N LEU A 256 -13.09 12.54 16.01
CA LEU A 256 -12.30 13.74 15.70
C LEU A 256 -10.81 13.43 15.55
N PRO A 257 -10.13 12.79 16.50
CA PRO A 257 -8.71 12.47 16.34
C PRO A 257 -8.47 11.46 15.21
N MET A 258 -9.37 10.51 14.98
CA MET A 258 -9.25 9.55 13.89
C MET A 258 -9.47 10.22 12.52
N GLY A 259 -10.36 11.19 12.44
CA GLY A 259 -10.53 12.03 11.23
C GLY A 259 -9.28 12.83 10.91
N ILE A 260 -8.63 13.43 11.91
CA ILE A 260 -7.34 14.13 11.74
C ILE A 260 -6.27 13.15 11.25
N SER A 261 -6.13 11.99 11.91
CA SER A 261 -5.19 10.94 11.49
C SER A 261 -5.43 10.51 10.04
N PHE A 262 -6.67 10.26 9.65
CA PHE A 262 -7.02 9.89 8.28
C PHE A 262 -6.62 10.94 7.25
N VAL A 263 -6.88 12.21 7.52
CA VAL A 263 -6.54 13.31 6.60
C VAL A 263 -5.02 13.45 6.48
N VAL A 264 -4.29 13.47 7.62
CA VAL A 264 -2.82 13.57 7.61
C VAL A 264 -2.20 12.37 6.90
N PHE A 265 -2.66 11.15 7.21
CA PHE A 265 -2.18 9.93 6.57
C PHE A 265 -2.41 9.95 5.06
N THR A 266 -3.62 10.32 4.62
CA THR A 266 -3.97 10.37 3.19
C THR A 266 -3.10 11.38 2.45
N ILE A 267 -2.89 12.58 2.99
CA ILE A 267 -2.05 13.60 2.35
C ILE A 267 -0.57 13.17 2.35
N ALA A 268 -0.08 12.56 3.43
CA ALA A 268 1.28 12.03 3.49
C ALA A 268 1.50 10.91 2.46
N MET A 269 0.49 10.07 2.21
CA MET A 269 0.53 9.04 1.16
C MET A 269 0.63 9.63 -0.26
N PHE A 270 -0.03 10.78 -0.53
CA PHE A 270 0.18 11.48 -1.81
C PHE A 270 1.63 11.94 -1.98
N ALA A 271 2.24 12.43 -0.90
CA ALA A 271 3.64 12.86 -0.93
C ALA A 271 4.63 11.69 -1.05
N GLU A 272 4.34 10.57 -0.41
CA GLU A 272 5.14 9.34 -0.46
C GLU A 272 5.14 8.72 -1.87
N THR A 273 3.98 8.74 -2.54
CA THR A 273 3.85 8.22 -3.91
C THR A 273 4.24 9.22 -4.99
N ASN A 274 4.80 10.38 -4.65
CA ASN A 274 5.19 11.45 -5.58
C ASN A 274 4.07 11.85 -6.57
N ARG A 275 2.80 11.73 -6.17
CA ARG A 275 1.66 12.09 -7.03
C ARG A 275 1.25 13.55 -6.87
N MET A 276 0.73 14.14 -7.94
CA MET A 276 0.20 15.50 -7.86
C MET A 276 -0.86 15.63 -6.75
N PRO A 277 -0.80 16.67 -5.92
CA PRO A 277 -0.05 17.93 -6.08
C PRO A 277 1.42 17.92 -5.62
N PHE A 278 1.95 16.79 -5.14
CA PHE A 278 3.29 16.62 -4.58
C PHE A 278 4.31 16.03 -5.60
N ASP A 279 4.08 16.21 -6.89
CA ASP A 279 4.87 15.70 -8.02
C ASP A 279 6.05 16.65 -8.37
N LEU A 280 6.87 16.96 -7.38
CA LEU A 280 8.05 17.83 -7.57
C LEU A 280 9.27 17.09 -8.15
N PRO A 281 9.47 15.80 -7.88
CA PRO A 281 10.58 15.04 -8.45
C PRO A 281 10.54 14.90 -9.96
N GLU A 282 9.33 14.83 -10.54
CA GLU A 282 9.09 14.62 -11.97
C GLU A 282 8.74 15.90 -12.73
N CYS A 283 8.67 17.04 -12.04
CA CYS A 283 8.19 18.29 -12.59
C CYS A 283 8.76 18.58 -13.99
N GLU A 284 8.00 18.27 -15.04
CA GLU A 284 8.41 18.41 -16.44
C GLU A 284 8.83 19.83 -16.79
N THR A 285 8.20 20.82 -16.16
CA THR A 285 8.48 22.24 -16.42
C THR A 285 9.77 22.74 -15.80
N GLU A 286 10.29 22.07 -14.76
CA GLU A 286 11.52 22.47 -14.05
C GLU A 286 12.69 21.50 -14.30
N LEU A 287 12.44 20.20 -14.33
CA LEU A 287 13.47 19.15 -14.31
C LEU A 287 13.41 18.18 -15.51
N VAL A 288 12.66 18.50 -16.56
CA VAL A 288 12.44 17.71 -17.77
C VAL A 288 11.64 16.42 -17.47
N ALA A 289 12.24 15.45 -16.78
CA ALA A 289 11.58 14.23 -16.31
C ALA A 289 12.16 13.78 -14.96
N GLY A 290 12.86 14.65 -14.24
CA GLY A 290 13.39 14.36 -12.91
C GLY A 290 14.40 13.21 -12.89
N TYR A 291 14.31 12.35 -11.86
CA TYR A 291 15.29 11.29 -11.59
C TYR A 291 15.35 10.21 -12.67
N HIS A 292 14.28 10.02 -13.45
CA HIS A 292 14.22 8.97 -14.48
C HIS A 292 14.51 9.45 -15.91
N THR A 293 15.00 10.69 -16.09
CA THR A 293 15.27 11.31 -17.41
C THR A 293 16.18 10.45 -18.30
N GLU A 294 17.18 9.78 -17.76
CA GLU A 294 18.15 8.97 -18.51
C GLU A 294 17.70 7.51 -18.68
N TYR A 295 16.57 7.12 -18.08
CA TYR A 295 16.08 5.75 -18.12
C TYR A 295 15.18 5.51 -19.34
N SER A 296 15.30 4.34 -19.95
CA SER A 296 14.48 3.92 -21.11
C SER A 296 14.03 2.47 -20.97
N SER A 297 13.10 2.04 -21.84
CA SER A 297 12.65 0.65 -21.95
C SER A 297 12.13 0.08 -20.63
N MET A 298 12.49 -1.16 -20.28
CA MET A 298 12.03 -1.85 -19.08
C MET A 298 12.48 -1.17 -17.79
N LYS A 299 13.65 -0.52 -17.77
CA LYS A 299 14.14 0.19 -16.57
C LYS A 299 13.22 1.34 -16.19
N PHE A 300 12.74 2.09 -17.18
CA PHE A 300 11.74 3.13 -16.98
C PHE A 300 10.39 2.55 -16.54
N ALA A 301 9.96 1.45 -17.18
CA ALA A 301 8.73 0.77 -16.80
C ALA A 301 8.73 0.27 -15.36
N MET A 302 9.89 -0.17 -14.81
CA MET A 302 10.01 -0.61 -13.43
C MET A 302 9.78 0.52 -12.42
N PHE A 303 10.21 1.76 -12.68
CA PHE A 303 9.90 2.91 -11.84
C PHE A 303 8.39 3.18 -11.80
N PHE A 304 7.75 3.25 -12.98
CA PHE A 304 6.30 3.42 -13.07
C PHE A 304 5.53 2.30 -12.38
N LEU A 305 5.96 1.06 -12.54
CA LEU A 305 5.33 -0.08 -11.88
C LEU A 305 5.47 0.02 -10.36
N GLY A 306 6.64 0.43 -9.87
CA GLY A 306 6.88 0.69 -8.44
C GLY A 306 5.98 1.80 -7.89
N GLU A 307 5.83 2.91 -8.62
CA GLU A 307 4.98 4.03 -8.23
C GLU A 307 3.50 3.66 -8.16
N TYR A 308 2.97 2.98 -9.20
CA TYR A 308 1.57 2.51 -9.17
C TYR A 308 1.35 1.44 -8.09
N ALA A 309 2.32 0.55 -7.88
CA ALA A 309 2.25 -0.44 -6.81
C ALA A 309 2.21 0.25 -5.44
N ALA A 310 3.06 1.25 -5.19
CA ALA A 310 3.05 2.04 -3.96
C ALA A 310 1.72 2.77 -3.74
N MET A 311 1.12 3.33 -4.80
CA MET A 311 -0.20 3.97 -4.73
C MET A 311 -1.31 2.97 -4.36
N ILE A 312 -1.31 1.77 -4.94
CA ILE A 312 -2.29 0.72 -4.64
C ILE A 312 -2.13 0.26 -3.20
N ILE A 313 -0.90 0.03 -2.76
CA ILE A 313 -0.56 -0.45 -1.42
C ILE A 313 -0.88 0.61 -0.37
N GLY A 314 -0.54 1.87 -0.63
CA GLY A 314 -0.91 3.00 0.23
C GLY A 314 -2.43 3.15 0.37
N SER A 315 -3.17 3.01 -0.74
CA SER A 315 -4.63 2.95 -0.71
C SER A 315 -5.14 1.76 0.10
N GLY A 316 -4.49 0.61 -0.01
CA GLY A 316 -4.77 -0.59 0.78
C GLY A 316 -4.55 -0.38 2.28
N LEU A 317 -3.48 0.32 2.68
CA LEU A 317 -3.22 0.69 4.07
C LEU A 317 -4.27 1.65 4.61
N ILE A 318 -4.67 2.67 3.85
CA ILE A 318 -5.75 3.59 4.23
C ILE A 318 -7.03 2.81 4.50
N VAL A 319 -7.40 1.92 3.59
CA VAL A 319 -8.60 1.09 3.72
C VAL A 319 -8.50 0.16 4.92
N THR A 320 -7.36 -0.46 5.16
CA THR A 320 -7.13 -1.39 6.28
C THR A 320 -7.21 -0.69 7.63
N LEU A 321 -6.57 0.46 7.77
CA LEU A 321 -6.48 1.17 9.04
C LEU A 321 -7.77 1.92 9.40
N PHE A 322 -8.46 2.52 8.45
CA PHE A 322 -9.55 3.46 8.72
C PHE A 322 -10.94 2.99 8.26
N LEU A 323 -11.02 2.14 7.23
CA LEU A 323 -12.27 1.70 6.60
C LEU A 323 -12.53 0.20 6.72
N GLY A 324 -11.92 -0.44 7.70
CA GLY A 324 -12.17 -1.85 8.02
C GLY A 324 -11.70 -2.85 6.97
N GLY A 325 -10.69 -2.51 6.15
CA GLY A 325 -10.10 -3.45 5.21
C GLY A 325 -11.13 -4.16 4.33
N TRP A 326 -11.16 -5.48 4.44
CA TRP A 326 -12.07 -6.36 3.72
C TRP A 326 -13.50 -6.41 4.29
N SER A 327 -13.79 -5.82 5.48
CA SER A 327 -15.11 -5.90 6.13
C SER A 327 -16.20 -5.29 5.27
N ILE A 328 -17.39 -5.91 5.29
CA ILE A 328 -18.56 -5.41 4.60
C ILE A 328 -19.31 -4.44 5.54
N PRO A 329 -19.70 -3.25 5.10
CA PRO A 329 -20.41 -2.31 5.96
C PRO A 329 -21.73 -2.91 6.47
N PHE A 330 -22.03 -2.71 7.74
CA PHE A 330 -23.23 -3.15 8.45
C PHE A 330 -23.43 -4.66 8.65
N LEU A 331 -22.48 -5.49 8.22
CA LEU A 331 -22.57 -6.95 8.33
C LEU A 331 -21.26 -7.51 8.91
N PRO A 332 -21.23 -7.96 10.18
CA PRO A 332 -20.09 -8.66 10.74
C PRO A 332 -20.03 -10.08 10.13
N THR A 333 -19.18 -10.28 9.17
CA THR A 333 -19.12 -11.51 8.35
C THR A 333 -17.85 -12.33 8.53
N ALA A 334 -16.95 -11.90 9.42
CA ALA A 334 -15.68 -12.60 9.67
C ALA A 334 -15.88 -14.07 10.08
N GLU A 335 -16.85 -14.36 10.94
CA GLU A 335 -17.14 -15.72 11.39
C GLU A 335 -17.82 -16.58 10.31
N LEU A 336 -18.67 -15.98 9.47
CA LEU A 336 -19.29 -16.64 8.32
C LEU A 336 -18.24 -17.08 7.29
N ALA A 337 -17.14 -16.35 7.16
CA ALA A 337 -16.07 -16.69 6.23
C ALA A 337 -15.29 -17.95 6.64
N LYS A 338 -15.27 -18.31 7.92
CA LYS A 338 -14.67 -19.55 8.40
C LYS A 338 -15.46 -20.78 7.95
N THR A 339 -16.75 -20.66 7.78
CA THR A 339 -17.63 -21.75 7.38
C THR A 339 -17.87 -21.83 5.88
N THR A 340 -17.82 -20.69 5.16
CA THR A 340 -18.27 -20.57 3.77
C THR A 340 -17.10 -20.18 2.86
N TRP A 341 -16.71 -21.04 1.92
CA TRP A 341 -15.54 -20.85 1.05
C TRP A 341 -15.62 -19.61 0.12
N TRP A 342 -16.81 -19.25 -0.37
CA TRP A 342 -16.99 -18.11 -1.29
C TRP A 342 -16.95 -16.74 -0.59
N MET A 343 -17.17 -16.70 0.74
CA MET A 343 -17.18 -15.45 1.50
C MET A 343 -15.80 -14.77 1.49
N GLY A 344 -14.70 -15.53 1.52
CA GLY A 344 -13.37 -14.98 1.39
C GLY A 344 -13.15 -14.22 0.08
N PHE A 345 -13.69 -14.71 -1.03
CA PHE A 345 -13.63 -13.99 -2.32
C PHE A 345 -14.51 -12.74 -2.33
N LEU A 346 -15.66 -12.76 -1.66
CA LEU A 346 -16.50 -11.57 -1.51
C LEU A 346 -15.77 -10.48 -0.71
N HIS A 347 -15.10 -10.85 0.38
CA HIS A 347 -14.28 -9.95 1.18
C HIS A 347 -13.12 -9.35 0.36
N MET A 348 -12.44 -10.17 -0.43
CA MET A 348 -11.41 -9.68 -1.35
C MET A 348 -11.99 -8.69 -2.37
N GLY A 349 -13.16 -8.97 -2.93
CA GLY A 349 -13.87 -8.06 -3.84
C GLY A 349 -14.24 -6.73 -3.17
N CYS A 350 -14.71 -6.77 -1.92
CA CYS A 350 -15.01 -5.58 -1.14
C CYS A 350 -13.76 -4.73 -0.88
N PHE A 351 -12.66 -5.37 -0.48
CA PHE A 351 -11.37 -4.71 -0.29
C PHE A 351 -10.88 -4.02 -1.58
N LEU A 352 -10.86 -4.75 -2.70
CA LEU A 352 -10.42 -4.22 -3.98
C LEU A 352 -11.30 -3.05 -4.47
N THR A 353 -12.62 -3.11 -4.21
CA THR A 353 -13.54 -2.01 -4.55
C THR A 353 -13.23 -0.74 -3.75
N LYS A 354 -12.96 -0.86 -2.44
CA LYS A 354 -12.55 0.27 -1.59
C LYS A 354 -11.21 0.85 -2.07
N VAL A 355 -10.23 0.00 -2.37
CA VAL A 355 -8.93 0.42 -2.92
C VAL A 355 -9.11 1.13 -4.26
N ALA A 356 -9.96 0.61 -5.15
CA ALA A 356 -10.27 1.25 -6.43
C ALA A 356 -10.90 2.65 -6.26
N ALA A 357 -11.76 2.82 -5.25
CA ALA A 357 -12.33 4.12 -4.92
C ALA A 357 -11.25 5.13 -4.48
N PHE A 358 -10.26 4.70 -3.69
CA PHE A 358 -9.11 5.56 -3.33
C PHE A 358 -8.22 5.88 -4.52
N ILE A 359 -7.95 4.91 -5.40
CA ILE A 359 -7.20 5.17 -6.63
C ILE A 359 -7.93 6.19 -7.51
N PHE A 360 -9.25 6.08 -7.61
CA PHE A 360 -10.06 7.09 -8.30
C PHE A 360 -9.94 8.47 -7.62
N PHE A 361 -9.93 8.51 -6.28
CA PHE A 361 -9.71 9.76 -5.53
C PHE A 361 -8.32 10.35 -5.81
N PHE A 362 -7.25 9.54 -5.89
CA PHE A 362 -5.92 9.99 -6.31
C PHE A 362 -5.94 10.63 -7.72
N MET A 363 -6.63 9.99 -8.66
CA MET A 363 -6.78 10.52 -10.02
C MET A 363 -7.56 11.84 -10.03
N TRP A 364 -8.63 11.93 -9.23
CA TRP A 364 -9.44 13.14 -9.15
C TRP A 364 -8.66 14.32 -8.57
N VAL A 365 -7.95 14.11 -7.47
CA VAL A 365 -7.10 15.13 -6.85
C VAL A 365 -6.02 15.64 -7.83
N ARG A 366 -5.43 14.74 -8.63
CA ARG A 366 -4.43 15.09 -9.65
C ARG A 366 -4.93 16.17 -10.63
N TRP A 367 -6.20 16.15 -10.97
CA TRP A 367 -6.79 17.07 -11.96
C TRP A 367 -7.50 18.28 -11.34
N THR A 368 -7.62 18.35 -10.03
CA THR A 368 -8.31 19.45 -9.32
C THR A 368 -7.37 20.40 -8.63
N LEU A 369 -6.23 19.90 -8.09
CA LEU A 369 -5.32 20.71 -7.31
C LEU A 369 -4.10 21.15 -8.14
N PRO A 370 -3.66 22.42 -7.98
CA PRO A 370 -2.42 22.89 -8.58
C PRO A 370 -1.20 22.27 -7.86
N ARG A 371 -0.07 22.20 -8.57
CA ARG A 371 1.21 21.75 -8.01
C ARG A 371 1.74 22.75 -6.97
N PHE A 372 2.25 22.24 -5.84
CA PHE A 372 2.92 23.06 -4.83
C PHE A 372 4.36 23.41 -5.25
N ARG A 373 4.88 24.51 -4.70
CA ARG A 373 6.30 24.83 -4.79
C ARG A 373 7.05 24.07 -3.71
N PHE A 374 8.36 23.80 -3.94
CA PHE A 374 9.17 23.01 -3.02
C PHE A 374 9.22 23.59 -1.60
N ASP A 375 9.38 24.90 -1.46
CA ASP A 375 9.39 25.60 -0.18
C ASP A 375 8.05 25.48 0.57
N GLN A 376 6.93 25.59 -0.15
CA GLN A 376 5.59 25.43 0.42
C GLN A 376 5.37 23.99 0.90
N LEU A 377 5.79 23.02 0.09
CA LEU A 377 5.65 21.61 0.39
C LEU A 377 6.46 21.23 1.65
N MET A 378 7.72 21.66 1.74
CA MET A 378 8.56 21.38 2.91
C MET A 378 8.01 22.05 4.18
N ARG A 379 7.52 23.28 4.08
CA ARG A 379 6.88 24.00 5.19
C ARG A 379 5.59 23.31 5.63
N LEU A 380 4.78 22.83 4.69
CA LEU A 380 3.54 22.10 4.97
C LEU A 380 3.82 20.80 5.75
N GLY A 381 4.84 20.03 5.35
CA GLY A 381 5.25 18.80 6.01
C GLY A 381 5.74 19.03 7.46
N TRP A 382 6.73 19.92 7.64
CA TRP A 382 7.39 20.13 8.92
C TRP A 382 6.63 21.02 9.91
N VAL A 383 6.02 22.10 9.45
CA VAL A 383 5.39 23.10 10.35
C VAL A 383 3.91 22.78 10.56
N PHE A 384 3.23 22.15 9.60
CA PHE A 384 1.81 21.91 9.73
C PHE A 384 1.48 20.43 10.04
N PHE A 385 1.88 19.49 9.18
CA PHE A 385 1.47 18.11 9.36
C PHE A 385 2.20 17.39 10.50
N PHE A 386 3.47 17.67 10.69
CA PHE A 386 4.22 17.09 11.81
C PHE A 386 3.64 17.54 13.15
N GLU A 387 3.43 18.86 13.34
CA GLU A 387 2.88 19.40 14.58
C GLU A 387 1.44 18.94 14.82
N LEU A 388 0.62 18.92 13.75
CA LEU A 388 -0.77 18.47 13.81
C LEU A 388 -0.85 16.97 14.20
N ALA A 389 -0.01 16.12 13.58
CA ALA A 389 0.04 14.70 13.91
C ALA A 389 0.49 14.46 15.34
N LEU A 390 1.52 15.17 15.80
CA LEU A 390 2.01 15.08 17.16
C LEU A 390 0.94 15.53 18.18
N ALA A 391 0.31 16.67 17.95
CA ALA A 391 -0.80 17.15 18.79
C ALA A 391 -1.95 16.15 18.84
N ASN A 392 -2.25 15.49 17.71
CA ASN A 392 -3.30 14.49 17.62
C ASN A 392 -2.99 13.21 18.42
N VAL A 393 -1.73 12.80 18.52
CA VAL A 393 -1.30 11.68 19.39
C VAL A 393 -1.62 12.02 20.85
N PHE A 394 -1.26 13.22 21.33
CA PHE A 394 -1.57 13.65 22.69
C PHE A 394 -3.07 13.79 22.93
N LEU A 395 -3.81 14.31 21.96
CA LEU A 395 -5.28 14.41 22.03
C LEU A 395 -5.93 13.02 22.17
N THR A 396 -5.47 12.05 21.39
CA THR A 396 -5.96 10.67 21.46
C THR A 396 -5.66 10.05 22.81
N ALA A 397 -4.44 10.23 23.34
CA ALA A 397 -4.06 9.73 24.65
C ALA A 397 -4.96 10.30 25.76
N LEU A 398 -5.23 11.61 25.72
CA LEU A 398 -6.09 12.28 26.67
C LEU A 398 -7.54 11.76 26.61
N ILE A 399 -8.10 11.60 25.40
CA ILE A 399 -9.46 11.06 25.24
C ILE A 399 -9.52 9.62 25.76
N LEU A 400 -8.52 8.77 25.45
CA LEU A 400 -8.49 7.40 25.93
C LEU A 400 -8.37 7.31 27.45
N MET A 401 -7.66 8.23 28.11
CA MET A 401 -7.63 8.32 29.58
C MET A 401 -9.00 8.66 30.19
N ILE A 402 -9.77 9.55 29.55
CA ILE A 402 -11.10 9.95 29.99
C ILE A 402 -12.12 8.83 29.77
N VAL A 403 -12.02 8.16 28.62
CA VAL A 403 -12.97 7.11 28.21
C VAL A 403 -12.77 5.80 28.97
N LYS A 404 -11.54 5.48 29.39
CA LYS A 404 -11.23 4.26 30.17
C LYS A 404 -11.49 4.45 31.72
N ARG A 405 -11.77 5.66 32.15
CA ARG A 405 -12.27 5.94 33.51
C ARG A 405 -13.77 5.76 33.58
#